data_0d3beae7f48bb6ba558d579334080ace
#
_entry.id   0d3beae7f48bb6ba558d579334080ace
#
_cell.length_a   1.000
_cell.length_b   1.000
_cell.length_c   1.000
_cell.angle_alpha   90.00
_cell.angle_beta   90.00
_cell.angle_gamma   90.00
#
_symmetry.space_group_name_H-M   'P 1'
#
loop_
_entity.id
_entity.type
_entity.pdbx_description
1 polymer ?
#
loop_
_entity_poly.entity_id
_entity_poly.type
_entity_poly.pdbx_seq_one_letter_code
_entity_poly.pdbx_strand_id
1 'polypeptide(L)'
;MKRLASALALMGSCVLATTVVSTPASALETYEAQMEASDAASQARVDMLEAFGPKVLKPGQYLWRDVPDSAGPERVVISLSDQMAYVYRGDTLMAATTISSGRDDKPTPSGIFSILEKMPMYRSKKYDNAPMPFAEFFEPHGIALHAGYVGTEPNSHGCVHLPTAFAKKLYGITEVGTPVIIGA
;
A
#
# COMPACT_ATOMS: atom_id res chain seq x y z
N MET A 1 40.91 67.38 9.70
CA MET A 1 40.23 66.43 10.57
C MET A 1 38.92 66.02 9.88
N LYS A 2 38.93 64.94 9.12
CA LYS A 2 37.74 64.41 8.36
C LYS A 2 37.30 63.12 9.02
N ARG A 3 36.09 63.15 9.54
CA ARG A 3 35.45 61.92 10.13
C ARG A 3 34.80 61.13 9.01
N LEU A 4 35.25 59.86 8.81
CA LEU A 4 34.58 58.89 7.97
C LEU A 4 33.46 58.23 8.81
N ALA A 5 32.25 58.30 8.31
CA ALA A 5 31.12 57.57 8.83
C ALA A 5 30.99 56.22 8.02
N SER A 6 31.15 55.12 8.72
CA SER A 6 30.90 53.77 8.14
C SER A 6 29.42 53.45 8.23
N ALA A 7 28.78 53.27 7.10
CA ALA A 7 27.40 52.74 7.01
C ALA A 7 27.43 51.21 7.04
N LEU A 8 26.81 50.61 8.05
CA LEU A 8 26.62 49.19 8.21
C LEU A 8 25.31 48.77 7.49
N ALA A 9 25.45 48.09 6.36
CA ALA A 9 24.30 47.54 5.64
C ALA A 9 23.86 46.22 6.29
N LEU A 10 22.68 46.20 6.90
CA LEU A 10 22.02 44.99 7.34
C LEU A 10 21.39 44.28 6.11
N MET A 11 21.98 43.19 5.69
CA MET A 11 21.33 42.25 4.76
C MET A 11 20.33 41.37 5.53
N GLY A 12 19.04 41.68 5.39
CA GLY A 12 17.97 40.83 5.88
C GLY A 12 17.82 39.59 5.00
N SER A 13 18.19 38.41 5.50
CA SER A 13 17.88 37.12 4.86
C SER A 13 16.38 36.80 5.01
N CYS A 14 15.66 36.94 3.91
CA CYS A 14 14.26 36.50 3.82
C CYS A 14 14.26 34.97 3.67
N VAL A 15 13.99 34.22 4.75
CA VAL A 15 13.75 32.78 4.71
C VAL A 15 12.34 32.56 4.16
N LEU A 16 12.25 32.18 2.88
CA LEU A 16 11.02 31.70 2.28
C LEU A 16 10.69 30.34 2.89
N ALA A 17 9.76 30.30 3.84
CA ALA A 17 9.17 29.06 4.31
C ALA A 17 8.27 28.50 3.20
N THR A 18 8.77 27.49 2.48
CA THR A 18 7.95 26.68 1.58
C THR A 18 7.03 25.80 2.40
N THR A 19 5.76 26.17 2.50
CA THR A 19 4.72 25.26 3.04
C THR A 19 4.53 24.14 2.03
N VAL A 20 4.96 22.93 2.39
CA VAL A 20 4.60 21.72 1.65
C VAL A 20 3.10 21.50 1.89
N VAL A 21 2.29 21.83 0.91
CA VAL A 21 0.86 21.47 0.91
C VAL A 21 0.83 19.98 0.61
N SER A 22 0.55 19.15 1.63
CA SER A 22 0.25 17.74 1.45
C SER A 22 -1.09 17.64 0.73
N THR A 23 -1.07 17.44 -0.58
CA THR A 23 -2.29 17.03 -1.31
C THR A 23 -2.70 15.65 -0.81
N PRO A 24 -4.01 15.41 -0.53
CA PRO A 24 -4.47 14.06 -0.23
C PRO A 24 -4.08 13.16 -1.40
N ALA A 25 -3.49 12.00 -1.10
CA ALA A 25 -3.11 11.03 -2.11
C ALA A 25 -4.37 10.58 -2.85
N SER A 26 -4.58 11.13 -4.06
CA SER A 26 -5.61 10.65 -4.99
C SER A 26 -5.14 9.34 -5.58
N ALA A 27 -6.08 8.40 -5.79
CA ALA A 27 -5.79 7.21 -6.58
C ALA A 27 -5.27 7.64 -7.97
N LEU A 28 -4.14 7.09 -8.38
CA LEU A 28 -3.54 7.33 -9.70
C LEU A 28 -3.68 6.05 -10.53
N GLU A 29 -4.59 6.09 -11.50
CA GLU A 29 -4.85 5.00 -12.44
C GLU A 29 -4.38 5.38 -13.87
N THR A 30 -3.43 6.31 -13.97
CA THR A 30 -2.82 6.67 -15.24
C THR A 30 -1.96 5.52 -15.77
N TYR A 31 -1.68 5.53 -17.07
CA TYR A 31 -0.82 4.53 -17.69
C TYR A 31 0.57 4.46 -17.00
N GLU A 32 1.15 5.62 -16.69
CA GLU A 32 2.43 5.72 -15.99
C GLU A 32 2.37 5.09 -14.59
N ALA A 33 1.30 5.37 -13.83
CA ALA A 33 1.13 4.79 -12.50
C ALA A 33 0.91 3.27 -12.56
N GLN A 34 0.23 2.76 -13.58
CA GLN A 34 0.06 1.32 -13.79
C GLN A 34 1.39 0.63 -14.15
N MET A 35 2.22 1.27 -14.97
CA MET A 35 3.57 0.77 -15.30
C MET A 35 4.47 0.75 -14.06
N GLU A 36 4.50 1.84 -13.29
CA GLU A 36 5.25 1.92 -12.04
C GLU A 36 4.80 0.84 -11.04
N ALA A 37 3.49 0.63 -10.92
CA ALA A 37 2.94 -0.40 -10.06
C ALA A 37 3.31 -1.82 -10.51
N SER A 38 3.36 -2.08 -11.81
CA SER A 38 3.77 -3.39 -12.35
C SER A 38 5.27 -3.65 -12.16
N ASP A 39 6.09 -2.62 -12.29
CA ASP A 39 7.53 -2.69 -11.98
C ASP A 39 7.74 -2.97 -10.48
N ALA A 40 7.00 -2.28 -9.59
CA ALA A 40 7.06 -2.50 -8.16
C ALA A 40 6.63 -3.94 -7.77
N ALA A 41 5.58 -4.49 -8.41
CA ALA A 41 5.13 -5.86 -8.18
C ALA A 41 6.19 -6.88 -8.63
N SER A 42 6.83 -6.64 -9.78
CA SER A 42 7.91 -7.49 -10.29
C SER A 42 9.14 -7.47 -9.36
N GLN A 43 9.52 -6.29 -8.88
CA GLN A 43 10.61 -6.14 -7.91
C GLN A 43 10.28 -6.83 -6.59
N ALA A 44 9.04 -6.72 -6.08
CA ALA A 44 8.63 -7.34 -4.82
C ALA A 44 8.74 -8.87 -4.84
N ARG A 45 8.57 -9.50 -6.01
CA ARG A 45 8.83 -10.92 -6.19
C ARG A 45 10.31 -11.25 -6.04
N VAL A 46 11.20 -10.44 -6.59
CA VAL A 46 12.67 -10.60 -6.42
C VAL A 46 13.04 -10.43 -4.96
N ASP A 47 12.55 -9.39 -4.31
CA ASP A 47 12.80 -9.10 -2.89
C ASP A 47 12.30 -10.24 -1.98
N MET A 48 11.19 -10.90 -2.35
CA MET A 48 10.69 -12.08 -1.62
C MET A 48 11.68 -13.24 -1.71
N LEU A 49 12.27 -13.49 -2.89
CA LEU A 49 13.27 -14.53 -3.06
C LEU A 49 14.53 -14.23 -2.23
N GLU A 50 14.96 -12.99 -2.17
CA GLU A 50 16.11 -12.56 -1.38
C GLU A 50 15.84 -12.65 0.13
N ALA A 51 14.65 -12.19 0.57
CA ALA A 51 14.31 -12.09 1.98
C ALA A 51 13.96 -13.43 2.64
N PHE A 52 13.32 -14.36 1.90
CA PHE A 52 12.75 -15.60 2.43
C PHE A 52 13.23 -16.86 1.71
N GLY A 53 14.04 -16.71 0.66
CA GLY A 53 14.48 -17.82 -0.19
C GLY A 53 13.37 -18.29 -1.14
N PRO A 54 13.63 -19.37 -1.90
CA PRO A 54 12.71 -19.90 -2.91
C PRO A 54 11.50 -20.61 -2.25
N LYS A 55 10.56 -19.82 -1.72
CA LYS A 55 9.32 -20.32 -1.10
C LYS A 55 8.17 -20.26 -2.09
N VAL A 56 7.48 -21.39 -2.25
CA VAL A 56 6.20 -21.45 -2.96
C VAL A 56 5.10 -21.49 -1.91
N LEU A 57 4.26 -20.46 -1.87
CA LEU A 57 3.15 -20.37 -0.94
C LEU A 57 1.90 -21.04 -1.54
N LYS A 58 1.24 -21.89 -0.75
CA LYS A 58 -0.09 -22.40 -1.08
C LYS A 58 -1.15 -21.36 -0.76
N PRO A 59 -2.36 -21.42 -1.35
CA PRO A 59 -3.46 -20.54 -1.00
C PRO A 59 -3.67 -20.39 0.52
N GLY A 60 -3.78 -19.17 1.00
CA GLY A 60 -3.95 -18.87 2.43
C GLY A 60 -2.66 -18.88 3.26
N GLN A 61 -1.51 -19.20 2.67
CA GLN A 61 -0.22 -19.14 3.37
C GLN A 61 0.43 -17.77 3.25
N TYR A 62 1.26 -17.43 4.25
CA TYR A 62 2.03 -16.20 4.28
C TYR A 62 3.38 -16.36 4.97
N LEU A 63 4.28 -15.44 4.69
CA LEU A 63 5.56 -15.22 5.35
C LEU A 63 5.51 -13.90 6.10
N TRP A 64 6.15 -13.83 7.27
CA TRP A 64 6.23 -12.61 8.06
C TRP A 64 7.51 -12.62 8.88
N ARG A 65 8.27 -11.54 8.84
CA ARG A 65 9.41 -11.28 9.71
C ARG A 65 9.26 -9.93 10.39
N ASP A 66 9.82 -9.77 11.55
CA ASP A 66 9.84 -8.50 12.25
C ASP A 66 10.88 -7.57 11.62
N VAL A 67 10.46 -6.34 11.34
CA VAL A 67 11.31 -5.26 10.85
C VAL A 67 11.08 -4.09 11.80
N PRO A 68 12.14 -3.45 12.36
CA PRO A 68 11.97 -2.37 13.31
C PRO A 68 11.30 -1.15 12.70
N ASP A 69 10.52 -0.40 13.50
CA ASP A 69 9.79 0.79 13.04
C ASP A 69 10.71 1.88 12.49
N SER A 70 11.96 1.92 12.97
CA SER A 70 13.00 2.83 12.47
C SER A 70 13.39 2.62 11.00
N ALA A 71 12.96 1.51 10.37
CA ALA A 71 13.22 1.24 8.95
C ALA A 71 12.40 2.16 8.01
N GLY A 72 11.30 2.76 8.50
CA GLY A 72 10.49 3.71 7.74
C GLY A 72 8.99 3.35 7.73
N PRO A 73 8.18 4.07 6.94
CA PRO A 73 6.75 3.84 6.84
C PRO A 73 6.42 2.55 6.08
N GLU A 74 5.24 2.02 6.34
CA GLU A 74 4.70 0.86 5.62
C GLU A 74 4.19 1.24 4.23
N ARG A 75 4.32 0.27 3.29
CA ARG A 75 3.61 0.24 2.01
C ARG A 75 3.21 -1.18 1.65
N VAL A 76 2.11 -1.31 0.93
CA VAL A 76 1.60 -2.59 0.41
C VAL A 76 1.78 -2.61 -1.10
N VAL A 77 2.34 -3.70 -1.63
CA VAL A 77 2.46 -3.96 -3.07
C VAL A 77 1.65 -5.21 -3.40
N ILE A 78 0.80 -5.13 -4.42
CA ILE A 78 -0.04 -6.23 -4.90
C ILE A 78 0.42 -6.60 -6.31
N SER A 79 0.67 -7.88 -6.56
CA SER A 79 0.82 -8.47 -7.89
C SER A 79 -0.47 -9.22 -8.23
N LEU A 80 -1.23 -8.69 -9.20
CA LEU A 80 -2.46 -9.34 -9.67
C LEU A 80 -2.12 -10.58 -10.51
N SER A 81 -1.06 -10.53 -11.31
CA SER A 81 -0.60 -11.67 -12.11
C SER A 81 -0.12 -12.85 -11.27
N ASP A 82 0.59 -12.59 -10.17
CA ASP A 82 1.09 -13.64 -9.27
C ASP A 82 0.09 -14.01 -8.17
N GLN A 83 -1.01 -13.28 -8.00
CA GLN A 83 -1.95 -13.37 -6.89
C GLN A 83 -1.24 -13.30 -5.53
N MET A 84 -0.38 -12.30 -5.38
CA MET A 84 0.46 -12.08 -4.20
C MET A 84 0.32 -10.67 -3.66
N ALA A 85 0.45 -10.53 -2.34
CA ALA A 85 0.65 -9.26 -1.66
C ALA A 85 1.96 -9.26 -0.89
N TYR A 86 2.63 -8.14 -0.90
CA TYR A 86 3.90 -7.88 -0.26
C TYR A 86 3.78 -6.65 0.65
N VAL A 87 4.37 -6.71 1.83
CA VAL A 87 4.39 -5.59 2.78
C VAL A 87 5.81 -5.18 3.07
N TYR A 88 6.07 -3.91 2.92
CA TYR A 88 7.35 -3.30 3.21
C TYR A 88 7.28 -2.39 4.43
N ARG A 89 8.39 -2.21 5.08
CA ARG A 89 8.66 -1.13 6.02
C ARG A 89 9.92 -0.40 5.55
N GLY A 90 9.78 0.88 5.13
CA GLY A 90 10.81 1.54 4.33
C GLY A 90 11.11 0.73 3.06
N ASP A 91 12.39 0.43 2.82
CA ASP A 91 12.83 -0.39 1.68
C ASP A 91 12.97 -1.89 2.00
N THR A 92 12.59 -2.29 3.22
CA THR A 92 12.74 -3.66 3.68
C THR A 92 11.44 -4.45 3.52
N LEU A 93 11.45 -5.51 2.71
CA LEU A 93 10.33 -6.44 2.63
C LEU A 93 10.15 -7.16 3.96
N MET A 94 8.99 -7.02 4.60
CA MET A 94 8.69 -7.67 5.87
C MET A 94 7.74 -8.86 5.75
N ALA A 95 6.85 -8.85 4.76
CA ALA A 95 5.88 -9.94 4.63
C ALA A 95 5.46 -10.18 3.18
N ALA A 96 5.04 -11.42 2.90
CA ALA A 96 4.42 -11.83 1.63
C ALA A 96 3.29 -12.82 1.89
N THR A 97 2.24 -12.77 1.09
CA THR A 97 1.08 -13.67 1.20
C THR A 97 0.43 -13.93 -0.15
N THR A 98 -0.22 -15.08 -0.29
CA THR A 98 -1.16 -15.29 -1.39
C THR A 98 -2.43 -14.50 -1.16
N ILE A 99 -3.08 -14.09 -2.24
CA ILE A 99 -4.34 -13.34 -2.24
C ILE A 99 -5.38 -13.97 -3.16
N SER A 100 -6.60 -13.46 -3.14
CA SER A 100 -7.54 -13.57 -4.26
C SER A 100 -8.07 -12.19 -4.59
N SER A 101 -7.76 -11.72 -5.80
CA SER A 101 -8.22 -10.45 -6.33
C SER A 101 -9.62 -10.55 -6.95
N GLY A 102 -10.09 -9.45 -7.53
CA GLY A 102 -11.33 -9.42 -8.31
C GLY A 102 -11.26 -10.30 -9.55
N ARG A 103 -12.37 -11.01 -9.83
CA ARG A 103 -12.52 -11.81 -11.04
C ARG A 103 -12.68 -10.92 -12.28
N ASP A 104 -12.62 -11.50 -13.49
CA ASP A 104 -12.57 -10.78 -14.77
C ASP A 104 -13.74 -9.80 -14.98
N ASP A 105 -14.95 -10.14 -14.51
CA ASP A 105 -16.14 -9.27 -14.62
C ASP A 105 -16.20 -8.18 -13.54
N LYS A 106 -15.32 -8.25 -12.54
CA LYS A 106 -15.19 -7.32 -11.41
C LYS A 106 -13.71 -7.17 -11.00
N PRO A 107 -12.84 -6.69 -11.89
CA PRO A 107 -11.40 -6.67 -11.63
C PRO A 107 -11.04 -5.73 -10.48
N THR A 108 -9.96 -6.06 -9.80
CA THR A 108 -9.28 -5.13 -8.91
C THR A 108 -8.56 -4.09 -9.78
N PRO A 109 -8.71 -2.77 -9.51
CA PRO A 109 -8.02 -1.74 -10.29
C PRO A 109 -6.51 -1.80 -10.06
N SER A 110 -5.73 -1.51 -11.12
CA SER A 110 -4.28 -1.35 -11.05
C SER A 110 -3.87 0.11 -11.01
N GLY A 111 -2.77 0.42 -10.33
CA GLY A 111 -2.26 1.77 -10.15
C GLY A 111 -1.69 2.02 -8.76
N ILE A 112 -1.60 3.30 -8.38
CA ILE A 112 -1.09 3.74 -7.09
C ILE A 112 -2.23 4.33 -6.28
N PHE A 113 -2.51 3.72 -5.14
CA PHE A 113 -3.57 4.07 -4.22
C PHE A 113 -3.01 4.36 -2.82
N SER A 114 -3.89 4.76 -1.91
CA SER A 114 -3.59 4.80 -0.48
C SER A 114 -4.81 4.31 0.32
N ILE A 115 -4.59 3.84 1.54
CA ILE A 115 -5.69 3.50 2.44
C ILE A 115 -6.47 4.78 2.78
N LEU A 116 -7.76 4.79 2.46
CA LEU A 116 -8.67 5.92 2.66
C LEU A 116 -9.43 5.80 3.98
N GLU A 117 -9.79 4.57 4.36
CA GLU A 117 -10.57 4.26 5.56
C GLU A 117 -10.25 2.87 6.06
N LYS A 118 -10.31 2.68 7.38
CA LYS A 118 -10.09 1.38 8.03
C LYS A 118 -11.25 1.04 8.96
N MET A 119 -11.77 -0.17 8.83
CA MET A 119 -12.83 -0.70 9.71
C MET A 119 -12.44 -2.09 10.22
N PRO A 120 -12.43 -2.33 11.53
CA PRO A 120 -12.08 -3.66 12.08
C PRO A 120 -13.09 -4.74 11.66
N MET A 121 -14.33 -4.32 11.40
CA MET A 121 -15.39 -5.14 10.82
C MET A 121 -16.31 -4.26 9.99
N TYR A 122 -16.43 -4.57 8.71
CA TYR A 122 -17.41 -3.98 7.81
C TYR A 122 -18.34 -5.07 7.24
N ARG A 123 -19.54 -4.70 6.85
CA ARG A 123 -20.46 -5.56 6.12
C ARG A 123 -20.86 -4.88 4.82
N SER A 124 -20.63 -5.58 3.72
CA SER A 124 -20.86 -5.02 2.40
C SER A 124 -22.32 -4.66 2.19
N LYS A 125 -22.61 -3.37 1.95
CA LYS A 125 -23.96 -2.92 1.58
C LYS A 125 -24.36 -3.33 0.15
N LYS A 126 -23.38 -3.79 -0.65
CA LYS A 126 -23.51 -4.08 -2.08
C LYS A 126 -23.65 -5.58 -2.36
N TYR A 127 -23.15 -6.44 -1.48
CA TYR A 127 -23.05 -7.88 -1.67
C TYR A 127 -23.56 -8.63 -0.43
N ASP A 128 -24.88 -8.80 -0.33
CA ASP A 128 -25.60 -9.62 0.67
C ASP A 128 -25.07 -9.51 2.11
N ASN A 129 -24.71 -8.31 2.52
CA ASN A 129 -24.18 -8.06 3.86
C ASN A 129 -22.93 -8.94 4.19
N ALA A 130 -22.16 -9.33 3.16
CA ALA A 130 -20.97 -10.15 3.31
C ALA A 130 -19.97 -9.52 4.31
N PRO A 131 -19.39 -10.31 5.22
CA PRO A 131 -18.44 -9.79 6.19
C PRO A 131 -17.10 -9.46 5.54
N MET A 132 -16.53 -8.32 5.90
CA MET A 132 -15.22 -7.83 5.49
C MET A 132 -14.41 -7.48 6.75
N PRO A 133 -13.86 -8.49 7.46
CA PRO A 133 -13.04 -8.26 8.65
C PRO A 133 -11.73 -7.58 8.28
N PHE A 134 -11.28 -6.64 9.12
CA PHE A 134 -10.04 -5.88 8.91
C PHE A 134 -10.02 -5.17 7.57
N ALA A 135 -11.13 -4.50 7.20
CA ALA A 135 -11.27 -3.81 5.95
C ALA A 135 -10.42 -2.53 5.91
N GLU A 136 -9.63 -2.39 4.85
CA GLU A 136 -8.77 -1.25 4.54
C GLU A 136 -9.14 -0.78 3.13
N PHE A 137 -10.03 0.21 3.06
CA PHE A 137 -10.55 0.74 1.79
C PHE A 137 -9.48 1.60 1.12
N PHE A 138 -9.17 1.32 -0.14
CA PHE A 138 -8.21 2.08 -0.93
C PHE A 138 -8.83 2.73 -2.18
N GLU A 139 -10.12 2.47 -2.41
CA GLU A 139 -10.86 3.00 -3.54
C GLU A 139 -12.23 3.51 -3.04
N PRO A 140 -12.69 4.72 -3.48
CA PRO A 140 -13.88 5.39 -2.92
C PRO A 140 -15.21 4.67 -3.16
N HIS A 141 -15.28 3.75 -4.15
CA HIS A 141 -16.49 2.97 -4.41
C HIS A 141 -16.59 1.66 -3.61
N GLY A 142 -15.68 1.45 -2.66
CA GLY A 142 -15.76 0.40 -1.66
C GLY A 142 -14.91 -0.84 -1.94
N ILE A 143 -13.84 -0.71 -2.73
CA ILE A 143 -12.83 -1.77 -2.89
C ILE A 143 -11.82 -1.68 -1.74
N ALA A 144 -11.51 -2.81 -1.13
CA ALA A 144 -10.68 -2.89 0.07
C ALA A 144 -9.76 -4.11 0.07
N LEU A 145 -8.68 -4.03 0.84
CA LEU A 145 -7.99 -5.20 1.38
C LEU A 145 -8.78 -5.67 2.59
N HIS A 146 -9.09 -6.96 2.72
CA HIS A 146 -9.76 -7.49 3.91
C HIS A 146 -9.56 -9.00 4.06
N ALA A 147 -9.85 -9.54 5.25
CA ALA A 147 -9.85 -10.97 5.45
C ALA A 147 -10.97 -11.63 4.63
N GLY A 148 -10.60 -12.65 3.86
CA GLY A 148 -11.52 -13.40 3.01
C GLY A 148 -10.97 -14.75 2.59
N TYR A 149 -11.74 -15.46 1.79
CA TYR A 149 -11.30 -16.73 1.21
C TYR A 149 -10.22 -16.48 0.15
N VAL A 150 -9.09 -17.15 0.30
CA VAL A 150 -7.97 -17.12 -0.65
C VAL A 150 -7.90 -18.46 -1.36
N GLY A 151 -8.26 -18.48 -2.64
CA GLY A 151 -8.19 -19.64 -3.52
C GLY A 151 -6.96 -19.62 -4.42
N THR A 152 -7.00 -20.42 -5.48
CA THR A 152 -5.97 -20.46 -6.53
C THR A 152 -6.20 -19.40 -7.61
N GLU A 153 -7.42 -18.90 -7.72
CA GLU A 153 -7.87 -17.99 -8.77
C GLU A 153 -8.52 -16.72 -8.18
N PRO A 154 -8.56 -15.62 -8.94
CA PRO A 154 -9.36 -14.44 -8.61
C PRO A 154 -10.83 -14.81 -8.37
N ASN A 155 -11.40 -14.42 -7.23
CA ASN A 155 -12.75 -14.84 -6.87
C ASN A 155 -13.59 -13.75 -6.21
N SER A 156 -13.05 -12.54 -6.00
CA SER A 156 -13.77 -11.45 -5.36
C SER A 156 -14.59 -10.60 -6.37
N HIS A 157 -15.26 -9.59 -5.85
CA HIS A 157 -15.96 -8.56 -6.63
C HIS A 157 -15.16 -7.25 -6.73
N GLY A 158 -13.82 -7.36 -6.77
CA GLY A 158 -12.89 -6.24 -6.86
C GLY A 158 -12.00 -6.08 -5.63
N CYS A 159 -12.43 -6.51 -4.45
CA CYS A 159 -11.62 -6.50 -3.24
C CYS A 159 -10.43 -7.47 -3.35
N VAL A 160 -9.41 -7.24 -2.53
CA VAL A 160 -8.28 -8.15 -2.36
C VAL A 160 -8.49 -8.94 -1.07
N HIS A 161 -8.79 -10.22 -1.21
CA HIS A 161 -8.92 -11.15 -0.08
C HIS A 161 -7.55 -11.56 0.44
N LEU A 162 -7.38 -11.46 1.75
CA LEU A 162 -6.18 -11.83 2.49
C LEU A 162 -6.49 -12.97 3.47
N PRO A 163 -5.52 -13.84 3.78
CA PRO A 163 -5.66 -14.78 4.89
C PRO A 163 -5.98 -14.04 6.18
N THR A 164 -6.92 -14.51 6.98
CA THR A 164 -7.42 -13.78 8.18
C THR A 164 -6.31 -13.38 9.16
N ALA A 165 -5.36 -14.27 9.41
CA ALA A 165 -4.24 -13.97 10.31
C ALA A 165 -3.32 -12.88 9.73
N PHE A 166 -3.10 -12.87 8.41
CA PHE A 166 -2.32 -11.83 7.73
C PHE A 166 -3.06 -10.49 7.74
N ALA A 167 -4.33 -10.48 7.36
CA ALA A 167 -5.17 -9.27 7.36
C ALA A 167 -5.19 -8.58 8.72
N LYS A 168 -5.29 -9.38 9.81
CA LYS A 168 -5.23 -8.85 11.19
C LYS A 168 -3.89 -8.18 11.50
N LYS A 169 -2.77 -8.79 11.09
CA LYS A 169 -1.43 -8.22 11.28
C LYS A 169 -1.26 -6.94 10.47
N LEU A 170 -1.63 -6.97 9.18
CA LEU A 170 -1.56 -5.82 8.27
C LEU A 170 -2.36 -4.65 8.83
N TYR A 171 -3.61 -4.90 9.21
CA TYR A 171 -4.50 -3.90 9.83
C TYR A 171 -3.89 -3.27 11.09
N GLY A 172 -3.06 -4.00 11.84
CA GLY A 172 -2.41 -3.50 13.07
C GLY A 172 -1.24 -2.57 12.83
N ILE A 173 -0.65 -2.55 11.63
CA ILE A 173 0.56 -1.77 11.33
C ILE A 173 0.34 -0.66 10.30
N THR A 174 -0.67 -0.77 9.45
CA THR A 174 -1.01 0.26 8.46
C THR A 174 -1.84 1.38 9.06
N GLU A 175 -1.87 2.53 8.37
CA GLU A 175 -2.66 3.70 8.74
C GLU A 175 -3.41 4.24 7.51
N VAL A 176 -4.37 5.14 7.73
CA VAL A 176 -4.95 5.95 6.64
C VAL A 176 -3.83 6.76 5.98
N GLY A 177 -3.72 6.67 4.67
CA GLY A 177 -2.62 7.25 3.90
C GLY A 177 -1.50 6.25 3.57
N THR A 178 -1.46 5.03 4.17
CA THR A 178 -0.49 4.00 3.78
C THR A 178 -0.63 3.69 2.28
N PRO A 179 0.46 3.75 1.49
CA PRO A 179 0.44 3.45 0.05
C PRO A 179 0.03 2.00 -0.24
N VAL A 180 -0.82 1.82 -1.24
CA VAL A 180 -1.22 0.53 -1.83
C VAL A 180 -0.95 0.58 -3.32
N ILE A 181 0.04 -0.16 -3.78
CA ILE A 181 0.55 -0.17 -5.16
C ILE A 181 0.10 -1.48 -5.79
N ILE A 182 -0.67 -1.43 -6.88
CA ILE A 182 -1.32 -2.60 -7.48
C ILE A 182 -0.86 -2.76 -8.93
N GLY A 183 0.05 -3.70 -9.17
CA GLY A 183 0.54 -4.09 -10.49
C GLY A 183 -0.31 -5.20 -11.11
N ALA A 184 -0.48 -5.13 -12.45
CA ALA A 184 -1.21 -6.12 -13.26
C ALA A 184 -0.36 -7.37 -13.53
#